data_6ca2013568b96affe96cf5b847872def
#
_entry.id   6ca2013568b96affe96cf5b847872def
#
_cell.length_a   1.000
_cell.length_b   1.000
_cell.length_c   1.000
_cell.angle_alpha   90.00
_cell.angle_beta   90.00
_cell.angle_gamma   90.00
#
_symmetry.space_group_name_H-M   'P 1'
#
loop_
_entity.id
_entity.type
_entity.pdbx_description
1 polymer ?
#
loop_
_entity_poly.entity_id
_entity_poly.type
_entity_poly.pdbx_seq_one_letter_code
_entity_poly.pdbx_strand_id
1 'polypeptide(L)'
;MLQQTQAATVVPYYNEWLRRFPTVAALATASEDDVLHAWQGLGYYSRARNLRAAAIAITKKHGDWFPDSPDIIRELPGIGRYTANAIATFAFDHAVPIVEANIARVLARVFDLQTPIDTSAGREQLWSHATELLPKRKAGEHNSALMELGALVCGARPKCAVCPVRRFCRTTDPFALPRKKPRPALQLRTENHAFVARRGRVLLEQSTDRWRGMWILPRLNRSPTKIPPLHRSDFPFTHHRITLAVYRGAGVSRQTATRRWFSRRDLASIPLPSPHRRALNDILASNRSS
;
A
#
# COMPACT_ATOMS: atom_id res chain seq x y z
N MET A 1 0.56 -6.52 -5.28
CA MET A 1 1.07 -6.81 -3.93
C MET A 1 2.48 -6.25 -3.68
N LEU A 2 3.41 -6.36 -4.61
CA LEU A 2 4.82 -5.95 -4.44
C LEU A 2 5.06 -4.44 -4.25
N GLN A 3 4.10 -3.58 -4.52
CA GLN A 3 4.22 -2.15 -4.22
C GLN A 3 4.41 -1.93 -2.72
N GLN A 4 5.61 -1.44 -2.31
CA GLN A 4 5.97 -1.13 -0.93
C GLN A 4 5.93 -2.35 0.05
N THR A 5 5.99 -3.58 -0.47
CA THR A 5 6.05 -4.80 0.33
C THR A 5 7.15 -5.69 -0.22
N GLN A 6 7.97 -6.29 0.66
CA GLN A 6 9.07 -7.17 0.26
C GLN A 6 8.54 -8.47 -0.35
N ALA A 7 9.25 -9.01 -1.34
CA ALA A 7 8.84 -10.21 -2.07
C ALA A 7 8.61 -11.42 -1.15
N ALA A 8 9.51 -11.67 -0.19
CA ALA A 8 9.37 -12.77 0.77
C ALA A 8 8.06 -12.70 1.58
N THR A 9 7.63 -11.48 1.92
CA THR A 9 6.33 -11.27 2.60
C THR A 9 5.16 -11.50 1.66
N VAL A 10 5.29 -11.17 0.37
CA VAL A 10 4.19 -11.25 -0.61
C VAL A 10 3.89 -12.68 -1.04
N VAL A 11 4.89 -13.56 -1.16
CA VAL A 11 4.73 -14.93 -1.71
C VAL A 11 3.57 -15.71 -1.06
N PRO A 12 3.47 -15.86 0.28
CA PRO A 12 2.37 -16.61 0.87
C PRO A 12 1.00 -15.95 0.62
N TYR A 13 0.94 -14.61 0.62
CA TYR A 13 -0.29 -13.87 0.30
C TYR A 13 -0.71 -14.04 -1.17
N TYR A 14 0.25 -14.05 -2.09
CA TYR A 14 0.00 -14.22 -3.50
C TYR A 14 -0.60 -15.60 -3.80
N ASN A 15 -0.03 -16.65 -3.23
CA ASN A 15 -0.52 -18.02 -3.41
C ASN A 15 -1.96 -18.17 -2.85
N GLU A 16 -2.21 -17.65 -1.65
CA GLU A 16 -3.56 -17.68 -1.05
C GLU A 16 -4.55 -16.83 -1.84
N TRP A 17 -4.09 -15.69 -2.38
CA TRP A 17 -4.92 -14.83 -3.23
C TRP A 17 -5.38 -15.54 -4.50
N LEU A 18 -4.46 -16.19 -5.22
CA LEU A 18 -4.80 -16.94 -6.43
C LEU A 18 -5.70 -18.14 -6.14
N ARG A 19 -5.55 -18.77 -4.97
CA ARG A 19 -6.44 -19.84 -4.54
C ARG A 19 -7.86 -19.35 -4.30
N ARG A 20 -8.03 -18.16 -3.69
CA ARG A 20 -9.35 -17.56 -3.40
C ARG A 20 -9.98 -16.90 -4.61
N PHE A 21 -9.19 -16.23 -5.40
CA PHE A 21 -9.63 -15.42 -6.54
C PHE A 21 -8.86 -15.82 -7.81
N PRO A 22 -9.14 -17.01 -8.36
CA PRO A 22 -8.36 -17.58 -9.47
C PRO A 22 -8.57 -16.84 -10.79
N THR A 23 -9.63 -16.07 -10.93
CA THR A 23 -9.95 -15.31 -12.15
C THR A 23 -10.37 -13.87 -11.82
N VAL A 24 -10.33 -13.00 -12.83
CA VAL A 24 -10.83 -11.61 -12.70
C VAL A 24 -12.30 -11.59 -12.29
N ALA A 25 -13.13 -12.46 -12.88
CA ALA A 25 -14.54 -12.60 -12.56
C ALA A 25 -14.76 -13.04 -11.09
N ALA A 26 -13.97 -14.00 -10.60
CA ALA A 26 -14.02 -14.44 -9.20
C ALA A 26 -13.72 -13.28 -8.23
N LEU A 27 -12.73 -12.44 -8.56
CA LEU A 27 -12.41 -11.27 -7.78
C LEU A 27 -13.50 -10.19 -7.88
N ALA A 28 -14.10 -10.00 -9.05
CA ALA A 28 -15.15 -9.01 -9.27
C ALA A 28 -16.41 -9.32 -8.46
N THR A 29 -16.77 -10.61 -8.34
CA THR A 29 -17.96 -11.08 -7.61
C THR A 29 -17.72 -11.24 -6.10
N ALA A 30 -16.47 -11.28 -5.65
CA ALA A 30 -16.13 -11.41 -4.24
C ALA A 30 -16.66 -10.22 -3.41
N SER A 31 -17.00 -10.47 -2.14
CA SER A 31 -17.37 -9.40 -1.21
C SER A 31 -16.15 -8.50 -0.89
N GLU A 32 -16.39 -7.23 -0.54
CA GLU A 32 -15.29 -6.35 -0.10
C GLU A 32 -14.63 -6.88 1.18
N ASP A 33 -15.39 -7.47 2.08
CA ASP A 33 -14.91 -8.05 3.33
C ASP A 33 -13.95 -9.23 3.06
N ASP A 34 -14.27 -10.13 2.14
CA ASP A 34 -13.40 -11.25 1.76
C ASP A 34 -12.08 -10.78 1.15
N VAL A 35 -12.16 -9.78 0.28
CA VAL A 35 -10.99 -9.18 -0.37
C VAL A 35 -10.09 -8.47 0.66
N LEU A 36 -10.66 -7.68 1.57
CA LEU A 36 -9.91 -7.02 2.63
C LEU A 36 -9.34 -8.01 3.64
N HIS A 37 -10.06 -9.09 3.93
CA HIS A 37 -9.58 -10.16 4.81
C HIS A 37 -8.37 -10.89 4.19
N ALA A 38 -8.45 -11.26 2.90
CA ALA A 38 -7.35 -11.89 2.18
C ALA A 38 -6.10 -10.98 2.06
N TRP A 39 -6.29 -9.66 2.12
CA TRP A 39 -5.20 -8.67 2.06
C TRP A 39 -4.63 -8.30 3.43
N GLN A 40 -5.23 -8.78 4.51
CA GLN A 40 -4.89 -8.39 5.86
C GLN A 40 -3.42 -8.69 6.20
N GLY A 41 -2.69 -7.67 6.68
CA GLY A 41 -1.26 -7.77 6.97
C GLY A 41 -0.36 -7.07 5.95
N LEU A 42 -0.79 -6.93 4.69
CA LEU A 42 -0.01 -6.26 3.63
C LEU A 42 -0.05 -4.72 3.73
N GLY A 43 -0.99 -4.14 4.50
CA GLY A 43 -1.18 -2.70 4.60
C GLY A 43 -1.71 -2.04 3.32
N TYR A 44 -1.89 -0.70 3.35
CA TYR A 44 -2.39 0.06 2.20
C TYR A 44 -3.64 -0.57 1.55
N TYR A 45 -4.67 -0.80 2.34
CA TYR A 45 -5.89 -1.52 1.96
C TYR A 45 -6.65 -0.92 0.78
N SER A 46 -6.40 0.36 0.44
CA SER A 46 -6.88 0.97 -0.80
C SER A 46 -6.45 0.18 -2.04
N ARG A 47 -5.28 -0.48 -2.01
CA ARG A 47 -4.81 -1.32 -3.13
C ARG A 47 -5.73 -2.52 -3.34
N ALA A 48 -6.16 -3.17 -2.27
CA ALA A 48 -7.09 -4.32 -2.35
C ALA A 48 -8.45 -3.88 -2.91
N ARG A 49 -8.99 -2.76 -2.42
CA ARG A 49 -10.26 -2.20 -2.96
C ARG A 49 -10.14 -1.80 -4.42
N ASN A 50 -9.05 -1.14 -4.79
CA ASN A 50 -8.80 -0.74 -6.17
C ASN A 50 -8.64 -1.96 -7.08
N LEU A 51 -7.97 -3.02 -6.60
CA LEU A 51 -7.83 -4.27 -7.36
C LEU A 51 -9.18 -4.94 -7.63
N ARG A 52 -10.06 -4.99 -6.62
CA ARG A 52 -11.45 -5.46 -6.81
C ARG A 52 -12.24 -4.53 -7.74
N ALA A 53 -12.14 -3.22 -7.57
CA ALA A 53 -12.83 -2.25 -8.43
C ALA A 53 -12.35 -2.34 -9.89
N ALA A 54 -11.04 -2.57 -10.11
CA ALA A 54 -10.49 -2.83 -11.44
C ALA A 54 -11.04 -4.14 -12.03
N ALA A 55 -11.13 -5.21 -11.24
CA ALA A 55 -11.74 -6.47 -11.68
C ALA A 55 -13.19 -6.27 -12.11
N ILE A 56 -13.99 -5.55 -11.32
CA ILE A 56 -15.39 -5.20 -11.67
C ILE A 56 -15.43 -4.39 -12.98
N ALA A 57 -14.52 -3.43 -13.16
CA ALA A 57 -14.48 -2.62 -14.38
C ALA A 57 -14.12 -3.46 -15.61
N ILE A 58 -13.15 -4.38 -15.48
CA ILE A 58 -12.73 -5.30 -16.55
C ILE A 58 -13.90 -6.21 -16.95
N THR A 59 -14.54 -6.88 -15.99
CA THR A 59 -15.71 -7.74 -16.25
C THR A 59 -16.82 -6.97 -16.96
N LYS A 60 -17.14 -5.76 -16.50
CA LYS A 60 -18.24 -4.98 -17.07
C LYS A 60 -17.95 -4.40 -18.47
N LYS A 61 -16.72 -3.94 -18.68
CA LYS A 61 -16.36 -3.17 -19.90
C LYS A 61 -15.62 -4.00 -20.96
N HIS A 62 -14.96 -5.08 -20.54
CA HIS A 62 -14.04 -5.84 -21.38
C HIS A 62 -14.33 -7.35 -21.40
N GLY A 63 -15.49 -7.79 -20.86
CA GLY A 63 -15.93 -9.20 -20.93
C GLY A 63 -14.91 -10.17 -20.32
N ASP A 64 -14.34 -9.84 -19.17
CA ASP A 64 -13.30 -10.58 -18.44
C ASP A 64 -11.91 -10.63 -19.12
N TRP A 65 -11.73 -10.02 -20.28
CA TRP A 65 -10.43 -9.88 -20.94
C TRP A 65 -9.69 -8.66 -20.38
N PHE A 66 -8.45 -8.88 -19.95
CA PHE A 66 -7.62 -7.79 -19.48
C PHE A 66 -7.18 -6.94 -20.69
N PRO A 67 -7.40 -5.59 -20.69
CA PRO A 67 -6.97 -4.73 -21.77
C PRO A 67 -5.44 -4.69 -21.88
N ASP A 68 -4.91 -4.60 -23.10
CA ASP A 68 -3.47 -4.54 -23.38
C ASP A 68 -2.96 -3.11 -23.63
N SER A 69 -3.84 -2.19 -24.07
CA SER A 69 -3.49 -0.79 -24.30
C SER A 69 -3.13 -0.07 -23.00
N PRO A 70 -1.95 0.59 -22.91
CA PRO A 70 -1.54 1.36 -21.73
C PRO A 70 -2.58 2.44 -21.33
N ASP A 71 -3.22 3.07 -22.28
CA ASP A 71 -4.21 4.12 -22.03
C ASP A 71 -5.47 3.53 -21.39
N ILE A 72 -5.98 2.42 -21.93
CA ILE A 72 -7.14 1.72 -21.38
C ILE A 72 -6.82 1.14 -19.99
N ILE A 73 -5.65 0.54 -19.81
CA ILE A 73 -5.19 0.05 -18.52
C ILE A 73 -5.17 1.19 -17.48
N ARG A 74 -4.76 2.39 -17.88
CA ARG A 74 -4.68 3.57 -17.01
C ARG A 74 -6.04 4.08 -16.53
N GLU A 75 -7.13 3.79 -17.25
CA GLU A 75 -8.49 4.11 -16.82
C GLU A 75 -9.01 3.22 -15.70
N LEU A 76 -8.37 2.08 -15.46
CA LEU A 76 -8.80 1.16 -14.42
C LEU A 76 -8.57 1.76 -13.01
N PRO A 77 -9.50 1.51 -12.06
CA PRO A 77 -9.40 2.05 -10.70
C PRO A 77 -8.07 1.75 -10.01
N GLY A 78 -7.40 2.81 -9.54
CA GLY A 78 -6.14 2.71 -8.79
C GLY A 78 -4.90 2.47 -9.65
N ILE A 79 -5.00 2.52 -10.96
CA ILE A 79 -3.89 2.37 -11.88
C ILE A 79 -3.42 3.75 -12.37
N GLY A 80 -2.19 4.12 -11.99
CA GLY A 80 -1.51 5.31 -12.47
C GLY A 80 -0.59 5.03 -13.67
N ARG A 81 0.01 6.08 -14.25
CA ARG A 81 0.92 6.00 -15.42
C ARG A 81 1.98 4.91 -15.27
N TYR A 82 2.67 4.86 -14.12
CA TYR A 82 3.68 3.83 -13.88
C TYR A 82 3.09 2.42 -13.94
N THR A 83 1.99 2.15 -13.24
CA THR A 83 1.41 0.81 -13.18
C THR A 83 0.87 0.37 -14.53
N ALA A 84 0.21 1.28 -15.27
CA ALA A 84 -0.28 0.99 -16.62
C ALA A 84 0.86 0.61 -17.56
N ASN A 85 1.91 1.42 -17.60
CA ASN A 85 3.07 1.16 -18.44
C ASN A 85 3.84 -0.09 -18.02
N ALA A 86 3.95 -0.37 -16.71
CA ALA A 86 4.59 -1.59 -16.22
C ALA A 86 3.82 -2.85 -16.65
N ILE A 87 2.48 -2.84 -16.56
CA ILE A 87 1.66 -3.94 -17.07
C ILE A 87 1.84 -4.07 -18.58
N ALA A 88 1.71 -2.97 -19.32
CA ALA A 88 1.81 -2.98 -20.79
C ALA A 88 3.18 -3.50 -21.28
N THR A 89 4.29 -3.07 -20.66
CA THR A 89 5.62 -3.50 -21.10
C THR A 89 5.97 -4.91 -20.67
N PHE A 90 5.58 -5.35 -19.46
CA PHE A 90 5.99 -6.66 -18.94
C PHE A 90 5.02 -7.80 -19.28
N ALA A 91 3.73 -7.52 -19.44
CA ALA A 91 2.74 -8.54 -19.75
C ALA A 91 2.38 -8.60 -21.24
N PHE A 92 2.52 -7.49 -21.97
CA PHE A 92 2.08 -7.37 -23.35
C PHE A 92 3.16 -6.89 -24.32
N ASP A 93 4.41 -6.76 -23.85
CA ASP A 93 5.60 -6.35 -24.64
C ASP A 93 5.47 -5.02 -25.36
N HIS A 94 4.62 -4.11 -24.84
CA HIS A 94 4.53 -2.76 -25.39
C HIS A 94 5.81 -1.96 -25.11
N ALA A 95 6.28 -1.23 -26.14
CA ALA A 95 7.43 -0.33 -26.02
C ALA A 95 7.03 0.99 -25.33
N VAL A 96 6.83 0.93 -24.01
CA VAL A 96 6.49 2.08 -23.16
C VAL A 96 7.47 2.22 -22.01
N PRO A 97 7.87 3.46 -21.65
CA PRO A 97 8.81 3.68 -20.54
C PRO A 97 8.13 3.46 -19.19
N ILE A 98 8.93 3.12 -18.19
CA ILE A 98 8.48 3.12 -16.78
C ILE A 98 9.40 4.00 -15.94
N VAL A 99 8.84 4.66 -14.94
CA VAL A 99 9.58 5.46 -13.96
C VAL A 99 9.09 5.11 -12.57
N GLU A 100 9.88 4.32 -11.85
CA GLU A 100 9.71 4.03 -10.43
C GLU A 100 10.92 4.58 -9.64
N ALA A 101 10.98 4.37 -8.32
CA ALA A 101 11.96 5.00 -7.46
C ALA A 101 13.43 4.69 -7.83
N ASN A 102 13.74 3.47 -8.31
CA ASN A 102 15.08 3.10 -8.71
C ASN A 102 15.46 3.75 -10.04
N ILE A 103 14.57 3.68 -11.04
CA ILE A 103 14.77 4.31 -12.34
C ILE A 103 14.86 5.83 -12.18
N ALA A 104 13.98 6.44 -11.39
CA ALA A 104 14.03 7.89 -11.11
C ALA A 104 15.40 8.31 -10.53
N ARG A 105 15.98 7.50 -9.65
CA ARG A 105 17.32 7.77 -9.08
C ARG A 105 18.42 7.61 -10.12
N VAL A 106 18.35 6.56 -10.94
CA VAL A 106 19.31 6.34 -12.04
C VAL A 106 19.28 7.51 -13.00
N LEU A 107 18.09 7.85 -13.52
CA LEU A 107 17.93 8.94 -14.48
C LEU A 107 18.36 10.30 -13.90
N ALA A 108 17.98 10.60 -12.65
CA ALA A 108 18.40 11.83 -11.99
C ALA A 108 19.94 11.97 -11.95
N ARG A 109 20.66 10.88 -11.73
CA ARG A 109 22.14 10.87 -11.70
C ARG A 109 22.75 10.86 -13.09
N VAL A 110 22.24 10.04 -14.00
CA VAL A 110 22.77 9.97 -15.38
C VAL A 110 22.65 11.31 -16.08
N PHE A 111 21.54 12.01 -15.93
CA PHE A 111 21.29 13.31 -16.57
C PHE A 111 21.61 14.53 -15.69
N ASP A 112 22.11 14.32 -14.48
CA ASP A 112 22.42 15.38 -13.48
C ASP A 112 21.22 16.30 -13.18
N LEU A 113 20.05 15.72 -12.93
CA LEU A 113 18.80 16.47 -12.72
C LEU A 113 18.82 17.19 -11.38
N GLN A 114 18.90 18.52 -11.42
CA GLN A 114 18.90 19.37 -10.24
C GLN A 114 17.50 19.69 -9.72
N THR A 115 16.46 19.53 -10.56
CA THR A 115 15.06 19.72 -10.18
C THR A 115 14.60 18.61 -9.24
N PRO A 116 13.92 18.93 -8.11
CA PRO A 116 13.40 17.89 -7.22
C PRO A 116 12.44 16.93 -7.94
N ILE A 117 12.75 15.65 -7.91
CA ILE A 117 12.05 14.61 -8.68
C ILE A 117 10.59 14.37 -8.28
N ASP A 118 10.17 14.86 -7.14
CA ASP A 118 8.80 14.78 -6.61
C ASP A 118 7.95 16.02 -6.90
N THR A 119 8.48 16.99 -7.68
CA THR A 119 7.71 18.08 -8.28
C THR A 119 7.09 17.63 -9.62
N SER A 120 6.12 18.39 -10.13
CA SER A 120 5.54 18.11 -11.47
C SER A 120 6.59 18.22 -12.55
N ALA A 121 7.42 19.29 -12.53
CA ALA A 121 8.50 19.50 -13.50
C ALA A 121 9.56 18.39 -13.42
N GLY A 122 10.01 18.00 -12.21
CA GLY A 122 10.99 16.92 -12.05
C GLY A 122 10.46 15.56 -12.53
N ARG A 123 9.19 15.27 -12.26
CA ARG A 123 8.55 14.06 -12.80
C ARG A 123 8.49 14.07 -14.33
N GLU A 124 8.13 15.20 -14.94
CA GLU A 124 8.04 15.28 -16.39
C GLU A 124 9.41 15.11 -17.05
N GLN A 125 10.48 15.72 -16.49
CA GLN A 125 11.85 15.49 -16.96
C GLN A 125 12.25 14.01 -16.88
N LEU A 126 11.92 13.31 -15.79
CA LEU A 126 12.21 11.88 -15.66
C LEU A 126 11.49 11.05 -16.71
N TRP A 127 10.20 11.34 -16.97
CA TRP A 127 9.44 10.64 -18.00
C TRP A 127 9.96 10.94 -19.39
N SER A 128 10.36 12.17 -19.68
CA SER A 128 10.99 12.56 -20.95
C SER A 128 12.26 11.75 -21.20
N HIS A 129 13.19 11.72 -20.22
CA HIS A 129 14.42 10.94 -20.35
C HIS A 129 14.19 9.43 -20.43
N ALA A 130 13.20 8.91 -19.70
CA ALA A 130 12.84 7.50 -19.82
C ALA A 130 12.31 7.15 -21.22
N THR A 131 11.57 8.08 -21.85
CA THR A 131 11.07 7.93 -23.22
C THR A 131 12.20 8.01 -24.25
N GLU A 132 13.11 8.96 -24.08
CA GLU A 132 14.27 9.17 -24.95
C GLU A 132 15.20 7.93 -24.99
N LEU A 133 15.41 7.28 -23.85
CA LEU A 133 16.26 6.09 -23.74
C LEU A 133 15.57 4.80 -24.18
N LEU A 134 14.26 4.81 -24.38
CA LEU A 134 13.50 3.59 -24.62
C LEU A 134 13.79 3.00 -26.01
N PRO A 135 14.25 1.75 -26.12
CA PRO A 135 14.45 1.10 -27.40
C PRO A 135 13.10 0.69 -28.03
N LYS A 136 13.04 0.65 -29.35
CA LYS A 136 11.86 0.19 -30.10
C LYS A 136 11.56 -1.30 -29.91
N ARG A 137 12.56 -2.10 -29.55
CA ARG A 137 12.45 -3.55 -29.30
C ARG A 137 13.06 -3.87 -27.94
N LYS A 138 12.57 -4.91 -27.28
CA LYS A 138 13.07 -5.34 -25.95
C LYS A 138 12.91 -4.26 -24.89
N ALA A 139 11.83 -3.50 -24.93
CA ALA A 139 11.54 -2.45 -23.95
C ALA A 139 11.40 -3.01 -22.54
N GLY A 140 10.82 -4.20 -22.38
CA GLY A 140 10.73 -4.91 -21.09
C GLY A 140 12.09 -5.25 -20.51
N GLU A 141 13.04 -5.77 -21.32
CA GLU A 141 14.42 -6.02 -20.90
C GLU A 141 15.14 -4.74 -20.47
N HIS A 142 14.99 -3.66 -21.27
CA HIS A 142 15.55 -2.34 -20.95
C HIS A 142 15.01 -1.78 -19.62
N ASN A 143 13.70 -1.83 -19.44
CA ASN A 143 13.05 -1.37 -18.22
C ASN A 143 13.51 -2.18 -17.00
N SER A 144 13.61 -3.52 -17.14
CA SER A 144 14.15 -4.40 -16.09
C SER A 144 15.59 -4.05 -15.75
N ALA A 145 16.44 -3.87 -16.77
CA ALA A 145 17.86 -3.53 -16.59
C ALA A 145 18.03 -2.19 -15.84
N LEU A 146 17.20 -1.18 -16.13
CA LEU A 146 17.21 0.09 -15.39
C LEU A 146 16.77 -0.08 -13.94
N MET A 147 15.75 -0.90 -13.68
CA MET A 147 15.31 -1.22 -12.31
C MET A 147 16.43 -1.92 -11.53
N GLU A 148 17.05 -2.93 -12.11
CA GLU A 148 18.15 -3.69 -11.50
C GLU A 148 19.40 -2.83 -11.29
N LEU A 149 19.78 -2.01 -12.26
CA LEU A 149 20.86 -1.03 -12.12
C LEU A 149 20.62 -0.14 -10.90
N GLY A 150 19.41 0.37 -10.75
CA GLY A 150 19.04 1.18 -9.61
C GLY A 150 19.04 0.42 -8.28
N ALA A 151 18.60 -0.85 -8.27
CA ALA A 151 18.54 -1.66 -7.07
C ALA A 151 19.92 -2.17 -6.61
N LEU A 152 20.75 -2.64 -7.54
CA LEU A 152 21.97 -3.39 -7.23
C LEU A 152 23.24 -2.56 -7.27
N VAL A 153 23.30 -1.57 -8.17
CA VAL A 153 24.52 -0.75 -8.43
C VAL A 153 24.31 0.70 -8.04
N CYS A 154 23.32 1.39 -8.65
CA CYS A 154 23.06 2.81 -8.42
C CYS A 154 22.09 3.02 -7.25
N GLY A 155 22.29 2.31 -6.13
CA GLY A 155 21.49 2.40 -4.91
C GLY A 155 21.63 3.72 -4.15
N ALA A 156 21.19 3.76 -2.89
CA ALA A 156 21.39 4.91 -2.00
C ALA A 156 22.90 5.20 -1.83
N ARG A 157 23.71 4.15 -1.71
CA ARG A 157 25.17 4.18 -1.78
C ARG A 157 25.59 3.62 -3.13
N PRO A 158 25.88 4.47 -4.13
CA PRO A 158 26.15 4.00 -5.48
C PRO A 158 27.54 3.37 -5.59
N LYS A 159 27.63 2.28 -6.34
CA LYS A 159 28.86 1.54 -6.64
C LYS A 159 29.43 2.00 -7.99
N CYS A 160 29.87 3.25 -8.10
CA CYS A 160 30.25 3.86 -9.36
C CYS A 160 31.43 3.19 -10.06
N ALA A 161 32.36 2.57 -9.31
CA ALA A 161 33.52 1.87 -9.88
C ALA A 161 33.13 0.67 -10.76
N VAL A 162 32.01 0.02 -10.46
CA VAL A 162 31.53 -1.16 -11.22
C VAL A 162 30.26 -0.85 -12.04
N CYS A 163 29.94 0.43 -12.21
CA CYS A 163 28.72 0.84 -12.92
C CYS A 163 28.91 0.72 -14.45
N PRO A 164 28.09 -0.08 -15.14
CA PRO A 164 28.23 -0.32 -16.60
C PRO A 164 27.95 0.96 -17.43
N VAL A 165 27.18 1.91 -16.86
CA VAL A 165 26.84 3.16 -17.55
C VAL A 165 27.64 4.35 -17.03
N ARG A 166 28.74 4.13 -16.30
CA ARG A 166 29.56 5.19 -15.70
C ARG A 166 29.98 6.26 -16.70
N ARG A 167 30.41 5.87 -17.89
CA ARG A 167 30.88 6.78 -18.96
C ARG A 167 29.81 7.75 -19.46
N PHE A 168 28.53 7.43 -19.27
CA PHE A 168 27.40 8.26 -19.69
C PHE A 168 26.83 9.10 -18.54
N CYS A 169 27.29 8.86 -17.30
CA CYS A 169 26.77 9.52 -16.13
C CYS A 169 27.34 10.94 -16.01
N ARG A 170 26.45 11.93 -15.99
CA ARG A 170 26.81 13.36 -15.96
C ARG A 170 27.03 13.89 -14.55
N THR A 171 26.47 13.22 -13.51
CA THR A 171 26.64 13.72 -12.14
C THR A 171 28.07 13.61 -11.65
N THR A 172 28.52 14.66 -11.00
CA THR A 172 29.79 14.71 -10.25
C THR A 172 29.63 14.29 -8.80
N ASP A 173 28.43 14.50 -8.22
CA ASP A 173 28.08 14.07 -6.86
C ASP A 173 26.81 13.19 -6.87
N PRO A 174 26.95 11.86 -6.95
CA PRO A 174 25.81 10.96 -6.95
C PRO A 174 25.10 10.86 -5.60
N PHE A 175 25.69 11.36 -4.50
CA PHE A 175 25.06 11.36 -3.18
C PHE A 175 24.08 12.52 -3.01
N ALA A 176 24.29 13.65 -3.69
CA ALA A 176 23.38 14.79 -3.69
C ALA A 176 22.11 14.54 -4.50
N LEU A 177 22.09 13.50 -5.35
CA LEU A 177 20.97 13.18 -6.24
C LEU A 177 20.31 11.82 -5.91
N PRO A 178 19.00 11.71 -6.08
CA PRO A 178 18.04 12.71 -6.58
C PRO A 178 17.65 13.74 -5.51
N ARG A 179 17.46 14.99 -5.91
CA ARG A 179 16.86 16.01 -5.03
C ARG A 179 15.38 15.73 -4.82
N LYS A 180 14.90 16.02 -3.61
CA LYS A 180 13.48 15.89 -3.22
C LYS A 180 13.05 17.10 -2.42
N LYS A 181 11.73 17.38 -2.42
CA LYS A 181 11.16 18.35 -1.50
C LYS A 181 11.46 17.98 -0.05
N PRO A 182 11.56 18.96 0.85
CA PRO A 182 11.63 18.70 2.29
C PRO A 182 10.45 17.80 2.72
N ARG A 183 10.75 16.79 3.54
CA ARG A 183 9.68 15.93 4.09
C ARG A 183 8.83 16.73 5.07
N PRO A 184 7.49 16.56 5.08
CA PRO A 184 6.65 17.11 6.13
C PRO A 184 7.15 16.66 7.51
N ALA A 185 7.06 17.55 8.49
CA ALA A 185 7.40 17.22 9.86
C ALA A 185 6.54 16.07 10.39
N LEU A 186 7.15 15.20 11.22
CA LEU A 186 6.44 14.12 11.87
C LEU A 186 5.37 14.69 12.81
N GLN A 187 4.12 14.27 12.61
CA GLN A 187 2.99 14.67 13.46
C GLN A 187 2.64 13.54 14.43
N LEU A 188 2.54 13.87 15.71
CA LEU A 188 2.08 12.95 16.74
C LEU A 188 0.56 13.07 16.88
N ARG A 189 -0.13 11.93 16.88
CA ARG A 189 -1.59 11.87 17.07
C ARG A 189 -1.95 10.76 18.04
N THR A 190 -2.89 11.00 18.93
CA THR A 190 -3.48 9.97 19.78
C THR A 190 -4.90 9.69 19.33
N GLU A 191 -5.22 8.41 19.15
CA GLU A 191 -6.55 7.93 18.82
C GLU A 191 -7.07 7.10 19.98
N ASN A 192 -8.23 7.52 20.51
CA ASN A 192 -8.85 6.88 21.66
C ASN A 192 -9.97 5.97 21.20
N HIS A 193 -9.97 4.74 21.70
CA HIS A 193 -10.94 3.71 21.33
C HIS A 193 -11.49 3.01 22.57
N ALA A 194 -12.68 2.45 22.46
CA ALA A 194 -13.34 1.70 23.51
C ALA A 194 -13.20 0.20 23.29
N PHE A 195 -12.86 -0.55 24.32
CA PHE A 195 -13.10 -1.99 24.38
C PHE A 195 -14.41 -2.27 25.10
N VAL A 196 -15.38 -2.86 24.40
CA VAL A 196 -16.68 -3.21 24.92
C VAL A 196 -16.93 -4.69 24.68
N ALA A 197 -17.06 -5.46 25.74
CA ALA A 197 -17.36 -6.89 25.69
C ALA A 197 -18.64 -7.19 26.47
N ARG A 198 -19.52 -8.03 25.92
CA ARG A 198 -20.73 -8.49 26.56
C ARG A 198 -21.08 -9.90 26.11
N ARG A 199 -21.36 -10.80 27.04
CA ARG A 199 -21.73 -12.19 26.77
C ARG A 199 -20.83 -12.90 25.76
N GLY A 200 -19.50 -12.76 25.92
CA GLY A 200 -18.50 -13.37 25.04
C GLY A 200 -18.34 -12.75 23.65
N ARG A 201 -19.02 -11.63 23.38
CA ARG A 201 -18.94 -10.88 22.13
C ARG A 201 -18.24 -9.54 22.35
N VAL A 202 -17.57 -9.04 21.33
CA VAL A 202 -16.90 -7.73 21.29
C VAL A 202 -17.62 -6.82 20.30
N LEU A 203 -17.86 -5.58 20.69
CA LEU A 203 -18.43 -4.56 19.82
C LEU A 203 -17.31 -3.97 18.96
N LEU A 204 -17.50 -3.97 17.64
CA LEU A 204 -16.61 -3.29 16.69
C LEU A 204 -17.40 -2.30 15.85
N GLU A 205 -16.68 -1.34 15.28
CA GLU A 205 -17.17 -0.28 14.42
C GLU A 205 -16.52 -0.39 13.05
N GLN A 206 -17.31 -0.29 11.97
CA GLN A 206 -16.76 -0.25 10.62
C GLN A 206 -16.17 1.12 10.33
N SER A 207 -14.90 1.16 9.98
CA SER A 207 -14.19 2.40 9.69
C SER A 207 -14.62 3.01 8.36
N THR A 208 -14.84 4.32 8.35
CA THR A 208 -15.24 5.11 7.17
C THR A 208 -14.09 5.89 6.54
N ASP A 209 -12.94 5.96 7.21
CA ASP A 209 -11.77 6.75 6.79
C ASP A 209 -10.52 5.88 6.49
N ARG A 210 -9.43 6.05 7.26
CA ARG A 210 -8.11 5.42 7.02
C ARG A 210 -8.19 3.92 6.69
N TRP A 211 -9.03 3.19 7.39
CA TRP A 211 -9.26 1.76 7.21
C TRP A 211 -10.67 1.48 6.70
N ARG A 212 -11.16 2.32 5.81
CA ARG A 212 -12.51 2.22 5.26
C ARG A 212 -12.88 0.78 4.93
N GLY A 213 -14.05 0.35 5.41
CA GLY A 213 -14.57 -1.01 5.24
C GLY A 213 -14.06 -2.03 6.26
N MET A 214 -12.96 -1.75 6.99
CA MET A 214 -12.43 -2.65 8.01
C MET A 214 -13.09 -2.40 9.37
N TRP A 215 -13.09 -3.43 10.20
CA TRP A 215 -13.61 -3.36 11.55
C TRP A 215 -12.52 -2.85 12.51
N ILE A 216 -12.86 -1.89 13.36
CA ILE A 216 -11.98 -1.28 14.37
C ILE A 216 -12.67 -1.31 15.72
N LEU A 217 -11.92 -1.14 16.79
CA LEU A 217 -12.50 -0.81 18.10
C LEU A 217 -13.28 0.50 18.00
N PRO A 218 -14.47 0.63 18.62
CA PRO A 218 -15.28 1.85 18.54
C PRO A 218 -14.50 3.10 18.96
N ARG A 219 -14.64 4.17 18.22
CA ARG A 219 -13.94 5.43 18.51
C ARG A 219 -14.55 6.15 19.68
N LEU A 220 -13.68 6.80 20.43
CA LEU A 220 -14.04 7.76 21.48
C LEU A 220 -13.71 9.17 21.02
N ASN A 221 -14.70 10.06 21.10
CA ASN A 221 -14.52 11.48 20.74
C ASN A 221 -13.60 12.23 21.71
N ARG A 222 -13.48 11.74 22.95
CA ARG A 222 -12.64 12.33 24.00
C ARG A 222 -11.86 11.23 24.73
N SER A 223 -10.67 11.58 25.22
CA SER A 223 -9.89 10.69 26.10
C SER A 223 -10.56 10.64 27.46
N PRO A 224 -10.76 9.45 28.05
CA PRO A 224 -11.14 9.34 29.45
C PRO A 224 -10.01 9.87 30.36
N THR A 225 -10.26 10.96 31.08
CA THR A 225 -9.21 11.69 31.83
C THR A 225 -8.76 11.01 33.11
N LYS A 226 -9.52 10.04 33.64
CA LYS A 226 -9.24 9.39 34.94
C LYS A 226 -9.05 7.87 34.88
N ILE A 227 -9.06 7.27 33.71
CA ILE A 227 -9.00 5.82 33.54
C ILE A 227 -7.76 5.48 32.72
N PRO A 228 -6.85 4.62 33.22
CA PRO A 228 -5.72 4.17 32.41
C PRO A 228 -6.21 3.33 31.22
N PRO A 229 -5.54 3.40 30.08
CA PRO A 229 -5.88 2.56 28.93
C PRO A 229 -5.58 1.08 29.22
N LEU A 230 -6.43 0.18 28.74
CA LEU A 230 -6.21 -1.27 28.77
C LEU A 230 -5.08 -1.70 27.82
N HIS A 231 -4.87 -0.93 26.75
CA HIS A 231 -3.80 -1.15 25.78
C HIS A 231 -3.34 0.20 25.21
N ARG A 232 -2.02 0.32 25.01
CA ARG A 232 -1.41 1.46 24.35
C ARG A 232 -0.30 0.99 23.44
N SER A 233 -0.34 1.40 22.17
CA SER A 233 0.70 1.07 21.19
C SER A 233 0.84 2.17 20.14
N ASP A 234 2.08 2.33 19.65
CA ASP A 234 2.39 3.28 18.59
C ASP A 234 2.52 2.56 17.24
N PHE A 235 2.06 3.22 16.18
CA PHE A 235 2.30 2.76 14.82
C PHE A 235 2.50 3.95 13.87
N PRO A 236 3.36 3.78 12.82
CA PRO A 236 3.56 4.80 11.81
C PRO A 236 2.40 4.79 10.80
N PHE A 237 2.02 5.99 10.34
CA PHE A 237 1.09 6.15 9.23
C PHE A 237 1.43 7.42 8.42
N THR A 238 1.98 7.25 7.22
CA THR A 238 2.51 8.34 6.38
C THR A 238 3.51 9.23 7.13
N HIS A 239 3.19 10.50 7.41
CA HIS A 239 3.98 11.44 8.20
C HIS A 239 3.46 11.59 9.64
N HIS A 240 2.64 10.65 10.10
CA HIS A 240 2.12 10.62 11.47
C HIS A 240 2.72 9.46 12.25
N ARG A 241 2.98 9.65 13.54
CA ARG A 241 3.10 8.59 14.54
C ARG A 241 1.82 8.60 15.35
N ILE A 242 1.08 7.51 15.30
CA ILE A 242 -0.24 7.40 15.93
C ILE A 242 -0.12 6.51 17.17
N THR A 243 -0.54 7.05 18.30
CA THR A 243 -0.73 6.28 19.53
C THR A 243 -2.17 5.79 19.58
N LEU A 244 -2.37 4.48 19.51
CA LEU A 244 -3.65 3.82 19.76
C LEU A 244 -3.80 3.60 21.27
N ALA A 245 -4.77 4.27 21.89
CA ALA A 245 -5.11 4.08 23.29
C ALA A 245 -6.51 3.46 23.39
N VAL A 246 -6.61 2.30 24.05
CA VAL A 246 -7.88 1.58 24.19
C VAL A 246 -8.30 1.56 25.65
N TYR A 247 -9.50 2.02 25.92
CA TYR A 247 -10.06 2.14 27.26
C TYR A 247 -11.22 1.17 27.46
N ARG A 248 -11.50 0.81 28.72
CA ARG A 248 -12.74 0.10 29.06
C ARG A 248 -13.93 0.97 28.69
N GLY A 249 -14.79 0.51 27.80
CA GLY A 249 -15.88 1.30 27.25
C GLY A 249 -17.09 1.37 28.18
N ALA A 250 -17.35 2.53 28.76
CA ALA A 250 -18.66 2.89 29.30
C ALA A 250 -19.33 3.85 28.31
N GLY A 251 -20.59 3.62 27.97
CA GLY A 251 -21.38 4.52 27.12
C GLY A 251 -21.37 4.29 25.59
N VAL A 252 -20.57 3.34 25.06
CA VAL A 252 -20.47 3.01 23.63
C VAL A 252 -21.15 1.68 23.30
N SER A 253 -22.14 1.24 24.07
CA SER A 253 -22.68 -0.12 24.01
C SER A 253 -23.80 -0.34 22.99
N ARG A 254 -24.18 0.64 22.18
CA ARG A 254 -25.28 0.52 21.22
C ARG A 254 -24.81 0.00 19.87
N GLN A 255 -25.53 -1.00 19.34
CA GLN A 255 -25.42 -1.41 17.96
C GLN A 255 -26.02 -0.29 17.06
N THR A 256 -25.31 0.02 15.98
CA THR A 256 -25.76 0.99 14.97
C THR A 256 -25.54 0.38 13.59
N ALA A 257 -25.89 1.07 12.52
CA ALA A 257 -25.60 0.60 11.16
C ALA A 257 -24.11 0.31 10.93
N THR A 258 -23.21 1.02 11.63
CA THR A 258 -21.75 0.87 11.54
C THR A 258 -21.14 0.04 12.67
N ARG A 259 -21.91 -0.37 13.68
CA ARG A 259 -21.42 -1.11 14.87
C ARG A 259 -22.11 -2.45 14.98
N ARG A 260 -21.30 -3.52 15.14
CA ARG A 260 -21.79 -4.92 15.25
C ARG A 260 -21.07 -5.65 16.37
N TRP A 261 -21.77 -6.62 16.95
CA TRP A 261 -21.25 -7.55 17.94
C TRP A 261 -20.67 -8.78 17.27
N PHE A 262 -19.40 -9.09 17.52
CA PHE A 262 -18.70 -10.24 16.96
C PHE A 262 -18.34 -11.23 18.07
N SER A 263 -18.54 -12.52 17.83
CA SER A 263 -18.01 -13.57 18.69
C SER A 263 -16.48 -13.64 18.56
N ARG A 264 -15.81 -14.29 19.51
CA ARG A 264 -14.34 -14.50 19.39
C ARG A 264 -13.96 -15.29 18.14
N ARG A 265 -14.82 -16.21 17.67
CA ARG A 265 -14.59 -16.97 16.43
C ARG A 265 -14.66 -16.07 15.21
N ASP A 266 -15.64 -15.19 15.17
CA ASP A 266 -15.81 -14.26 14.04
C ASP A 266 -14.65 -13.29 13.88
N LEU A 267 -13.95 -12.94 14.99
CA LEU A 267 -12.78 -12.05 14.93
C LEU A 267 -11.63 -12.60 14.06
N ALA A 268 -11.55 -13.91 13.85
CA ALA A 268 -10.56 -14.53 12.99
C ALA A 268 -10.85 -14.29 11.49
N SER A 269 -12.14 -14.20 11.10
CA SER A 269 -12.58 -14.13 9.71
C SER A 269 -12.91 -12.73 9.19
N ILE A 270 -12.92 -11.70 10.07
CA ILE A 270 -13.23 -10.34 9.65
C ILE A 270 -11.98 -9.50 9.39
N PRO A 271 -12.03 -8.51 8.47
CA PRO A 271 -10.91 -7.63 8.20
C PRO A 271 -10.69 -6.65 9.38
N LEU A 272 -9.58 -6.83 10.10
CA LEU A 272 -9.14 -5.97 11.20
C LEU A 272 -7.77 -5.38 10.89
N PRO A 273 -7.55 -4.06 11.02
CA PRO A 273 -6.21 -3.47 10.90
C PRO A 273 -5.27 -4.00 11.99
N SER A 274 -3.99 -4.20 11.64
CA SER A 274 -3.00 -4.80 12.53
C SER A 274 -2.92 -4.15 13.94
N PRO A 275 -2.98 -2.81 14.10
CA PRO A 275 -2.98 -2.19 15.43
C PRO A 275 -4.20 -2.61 16.28
N HIS A 276 -5.40 -2.62 15.70
CA HIS A 276 -6.62 -3.01 16.41
C HIS A 276 -6.67 -4.51 16.70
N ARG A 277 -6.17 -5.35 15.79
CA ARG A 277 -6.05 -6.80 16.02
C ARG A 277 -5.11 -7.09 17.18
N ARG A 278 -3.95 -6.43 17.24
CA ARG A 278 -2.98 -6.56 18.33
C ARG A 278 -3.62 -6.14 19.66
N ALA A 279 -4.24 -4.96 19.70
CA ALA A 279 -4.91 -4.47 20.90
C ALA A 279 -5.99 -5.44 21.41
N LEU A 280 -6.81 -5.99 20.49
CA LEU A 280 -7.82 -6.99 20.85
C LEU A 280 -7.20 -8.27 21.43
N ASN A 281 -6.14 -8.79 20.81
CA ASN A 281 -5.47 -9.99 21.26
C ASN A 281 -4.89 -9.81 22.67
N ASP A 282 -4.21 -8.68 22.91
CA ASP A 282 -3.60 -8.36 24.21
C ASP A 282 -4.66 -8.23 25.32
N ILE A 283 -5.74 -7.49 25.06
CA ILE A 283 -6.81 -7.29 26.03
C ILE A 283 -7.56 -8.61 26.31
N LEU A 284 -7.82 -9.42 25.28
CA LEU A 284 -8.53 -10.68 25.43
C LEU A 284 -7.68 -11.77 26.10
N ALA A 285 -6.35 -11.70 25.98
CA ALA A 285 -5.41 -12.57 26.70
C ALA A 285 -5.36 -12.20 28.20
N SER A 286 -5.21 -10.91 28.51
CA SER A 286 -5.17 -10.42 29.90
C SER A 286 -6.44 -10.72 30.70
N ASN A 287 -7.62 -10.72 30.04
CA ASN A 287 -8.90 -11.05 30.67
C ASN A 287 -9.13 -12.57 30.85
N ARG A 288 -8.20 -13.45 30.46
CA ARG A 288 -8.27 -14.90 30.75
C ARG A 288 -7.53 -15.27 32.05
N SER A 289 -6.66 -14.37 32.52
CA SER A 289 -5.81 -14.58 33.70
C SER A 289 -6.38 -13.93 34.97
N SER A 290 -7.55 -13.29 34.85
CA SER A 290 -8.34 -12.71 35.96
C SER A 290 -9.68 -13.45 36.08
#